data_71d72f596d074f7bd951c9d4d36a0f3d
#
_entry.id   71d72f596d074f7bd951c9d4d36a0f3d
#
_cell.length_a   1.000
_cell.length_b   1.000
_cell.length_c   1.000
_cell.angle_alpha   90.00
_cell.angle_beta   90.00
_cell.angle_gamma   90.00
#
_symmetry.space_group_name_H-M   'P 1'
#
loop_
_entity.id
_entity.type
_entity.pdbx_description
1 polymer ?
#
loop_
_entity_poly.entity_id
_entity_poly.type
_entity_poly.pdbx_seq_one_letter_code
_entity_poly.pdbx_strand_id
1 'polypeptide(L)'
;VGAGKTAVCVAAGMELRRLGFVNKPCHVVPNHMLAQYTAEFVRLYPNAAVLMAGKEDLEGDRRRELVSRIATGDWDAVVITHSSFERIKVSPQFTERFIKDIIMEIEMAVRAERSNDRGNRIVKQLEAMKKNWAVRLEKLLADKKKDDLLTWEQLGIDCLFVDEAHLHKNLYRFTKMTRVAGLPMSNSERAFDLFLKTRYTMQVHADS
;
A
#
# COMPACT_ATOMS: atom_id res chain seq x y z
N VAL A 1 4.22 -19.58 -14.49
CA VAL A 1 2.84 -19.48 -14.99
C VAL A 1 2.15 -20.82 -14.68
N GLY A 2 0.90 -20.81 -14.17
CA GLY A 2 0.13 -22.03 -13.91
C GLY A 2 0.35 -22.72 -12.55
N ALA A 3 1.13 -22.14 -11.64
CA ALA A 3 1.42 -22.74 -10.32
C ALA A 3 0.30 -22.58 -9.27
N GLY A 4 -0.94 -22.26 -9.69
CA GLY A 4 -2.08 -22.14 -8.77
C GLY A 4 -2.03 -20.94 -7.82
N LYS A 5 -1.25 -19.89 -8.11
CA LYS A 5 -1.11 -18.70 -7.23
C LYS A 5 -2.45 -18.09 -6.83
N THR A 6 -3.37 -17.94 -7.77
CA THR A 6 -4.73 -17.42 -7.50
C THR A 6 -5.42 -18.25 -6.43
N ALA A 7 -5.47 -19.57 -6.61
CA ALA A 7 -6.12 -20.48 -5.65
C ALA A 7 -5.46 -20.40 -4.27
N VAL A 8 -4.13 -20.30 -4.21
CA VAL A 8 -3.38 -20.14 -2.94
C VAL A 8 -3.75 -18.83 -2.24
N CYS A 9 -3.77 -17.71 -2.96
CA CYS A 9 -4.12 -16.40 -2.38
C CYS A 9 -5.58 -16.38 -1.90
N VAL A 10 -6.50 -16.92 -2.70
CA VAL A 10 -7.92 -17.02 -2.36
C VAL A 10 -8.13 -17.88 -1.13
N ALA A 11 -7.55 -19.09 -1.11
CA ALA A 11 -7.66 -19.99 0.02
C ALA A 11 -7.03 -19.39 1.30
N ALA A 12 -5.87 -18.76 1.19
CA ALA A 12 -5.22 -18.10 2.33
C ALA A 12 -6.10 -16.97 2.90
N GLY A 13 -6.69 -16.11 2.06
CA GLY A 13 -7.58 -15.05 2.51
C GLY A 13 -8.81 -15.58 3.23
N MET A 14 -9.46 -16.58 2.66
CA MET A 14 -10.66 -17.21 3.24
C MET A 14 -10.35 -17.95 4.54
N GLU A 15 -9.21 -18.66 4.62
CA GLU A 15 -8.82 -19.36 5.86
C GLU A 15 -8.41 -18.39 6.96
N LEU A 16 -7.69 -17.33 6.66
CA LEU A 16 -7.37 -16.28 7.64
C LEU A 16 -8.64 -15.63 8.19
N ARG A 17 -9.64 -15.37 7.32
CA ARG A 17 -10.95 -14.87 7.75
C ARG A 17 -11.69 -15.89 8.59
N ARG A 18 -11.76 -17.16 8.18
CA ARG A 18 -12.40 -18.23 8.94
C ARG A 18 -11.82 -18.42 10.33
N LEU A 19 -10.49 -18.22 10.46
CA LEU A 19 -9.78 -18.30 11.74
C LEU A 19 -9.90 -17.03 12.59
N GLY A 20 -10.51 -15.96 12.05
CA GLY A 20 -10.70 -14.69 12.76
C GLY A 20 -9.45 -13.79 12.79
N PHE A 21 -8.41 -14.13 12.05
CA PHE A 21 -7.20 -13.28 11.95
C PHE A 21 -7.40 -12.07 11.03
N VAL A 22 -8.33 -12.15 10.09
CA VAL A 22 -8.62 -11.12 9.09
C VAL A 22 -10.12 -10.99 8.95
N ASN A 23 -10.60 -9.76 8.80
CA ASN A 23 -12.02 -9.47 8.59
C ASN A 23 -12.34 -9.17 7.13
N LYS A 24 -11.49 -8.40 6.44
CA LYS A 24 -11.75 -7.94 5.08
C LYS A 24 -10.50 -8.03 4.20
N PRO A 25 -10.13 -9.21 3.70
CA PRO A 25 -9.00 -9.38 2.80
C PRO A 25 -9.26 -8.67 1.46
N CYS A 26 -8.23 -8.01 0.95
CA CYS A 26 -8.25 -7.33 -0.35
C CYS A 26 -7.25 -7.96 -1.31
N HIS A 27 -7.72 -8.37 -2.47
CA HIS A 27 -6.92 -8.93 -3.56
C HIS A 27 -6.72 -7.88 -4.64
N VAL A 28 -5.48 -7.47 -4.85
CA VAL A 28 -5.09 -6.48 -5.86
C VAL A 28 -4.55 -7.22 -7.08
N VAL A 29 -5.20 -7.07 -8.22
CA VAL A 29 -4.92 -7.85 -9.43
C VAL A 29 -4.69 -6.95 -10.65
N PRO A 30 -4.00 -7.43 -11.71
CA PRO A 30 -3.92 -6.71 -12.97
C PRO A 30 -5.31 -6.43 -13.57
N ASN A 31 -5.46 -5.30 -14.25
CA ASN A 31 -6.77 -4.86 -14.78
C ASN A 31 -7.45 -5.92 -15.67
N HIS A 32 -6.67 -6.60 -16.52
CA HIS A 32 -7.19 -7.64 -17.43
C HIS A 32 -7.53 -8.95 -16.72
N MET A 33 -7.07 -9.16 -15.49
CA MET A 33 -7.29 -10.38 -14.72
C MET A 33 -8.49 -10.31 -13.78
N LEU A 34 -9.09 -9.12 -13.60
CA LEU A 34 -10.14 -8.90 -12.61
C LEU A 34 -11.30 -9.90 -12.72
N ALA A 35 -11.89 -10.01 -13.90
CA ALA A 35 -13.02 -10.91 -14.13
C ALA A 35 -12.64 -12.40 -13.96
N GLN A 36 -11.48 -12.79 -14.49
CA GLN A 36 -10.98 -14.15 -14.38
C GLN A 36 -10.68 -14.53 -12.93
N TYR A 37 -10.00 -13.64 -12.20
CA TYR A 37 -9.66 -13.85 -10.78
C TYR A 37 -10.91 -14.00 -9.93
N THR A 38 -11.91 -13.13 -10.13
CA THR A 38 -13.18 -13.18 -9.40
C THR A 38 -13.98 -14.45 -9.75
N ALA A 39 -14.01 -14.86 -11.03
CA ALA A 39 -14.67 -16.09 -11.43
C ALA A 39 -14.02 -17.33 -10.79
N GLU A 40 -12.68 -17.37 -10.71
CA GLU A 40 -11.95 -18.44 -10.02
C GLU A 40 -12.22 -18.42 -8.51
N PHE A 41 -12.30 -17.24 -7.91
CA PHE A 41 -12.64 -17.05 -6.49
C PHE A 41 -14.01 -17.68 -6.19
N VAL A 42 -15.06 -17.28 -6.94
CA VAL A 42 -16.43 -17.79 -6.75
C VAL A 42 -16.53 -19.30 -7.07
N ARG A 43 -15.73 -19.79 -8.01
CA ARG A 43 -15.66 -21.24 -8.27
C ARG A 43 -15.12 -22.03 -7.09
N LEU A 44 -14.12 -21.48 -6.36
CA LEU A 44 -13.54 -22.12 -5.17
C LEU A 44 -14.44 -21.97 -3.94
N TYR A 45 -15.08 -20.82 -3.80
CA TYR A 45 -15.97 -20.46 -2.69
C TYR A 45 -17.31 -19.91 -3.20
N PRO A 46 -18.24 -20.78 -3.62
CA PRO A 46 -19.49 -20.35 -4.28
C PRO A 46 -20.40 -19.46 -3.42
N ASN A 47 -20.29 -19.58 -2.10
CA ASN A 47 -21.12 -18.83 -1.15
C ASN A 47 -20.45 -17.56 -0.64
N ALA A 48 -19.23 -17.25 -1.10
CA ALA A 48 -18.51 -16.07 -0.63
C ALA A 48 -19.11 -14.77 -1.19
N ALA A 49 -19.31 -13.80 -0.30
CA ALA A 49 -19.68 -12.44 -0.67
C ALA A 49 -18.44 -11.67 -1.14
N VAL A 50 -18.20 -11.68 -2.46
CA VAL A 50 -17.03 -11.03 -3.08
C VAL A 50 -17.43 -9.74 -3.77
N LEU A 51 -16.81 -8.61 -3.36
CA LEU A 51 -16.98 -7.36 -4.07
C LEU A 51 -15.87 -7.23 -5.12
N MET A 52 -16.27 -7.06 -6.38
CA MET A 52 -15.36 -6.78 -7.49
C MET A 52 -15.43 -5.29 -7.86
N ALA A 53 -14.25 -4.66 -8.03
CA ALA A 53 -14.17 -3.25 -8.41
C ALA A 53 -13.11 -3.00 -9.49
N GLY A 54 -13.58 -2.58 -10.66
CA GLY A 54 -12.76 -2.19 -11.80
C GLY A 54 -12.39 -0.71 -11.81
N LYS A 55 -11.73 -0.30 -12.89
CA LYS A 55 -11.34 1.10 -13.09
C LYS A 55 -12.55 2.04 -13.20
N GLU A 56 -13.61 1.56 -13.86
CA GLU A 56 -14.81 2.35 -14.15
C GLU A 56 -15.63 2.68 -12.89
N ASP A 57 -15.53 1.82 -11.87
CA ASP A 57 -16.21 2.00 -10.59
C ASP A 57 -15.60 3.14 -9.75
N LEU A 58 -14.42 3.63 -10.13
CA LEU A 58 -13.73 4.76 -9.48
C LEU A 58 -13.82 6.06 -10.27
N GLU A 59 -14.78 6.19 -11.18
CA GLU A 59 -14.99 7.41 -11.96
C GLU A 59 -16.24 8.18 -11.44
N GLY A 60 -16.06 9.49 -11.23
CA GLY A 60 -17.14 10.37 -10.80
C GLY A 60 -17.83 9.92 -9.50
N ASP A 61 -19.16 9.95 -9.49
CA ASP A 61 -19.98 9.62 -8.31
C ASP A 61 -19.93 8.14 -7.93
N ARG A 62 -19.64 7.24 -8.88
CA ARG A 62 -19.49 5.80 -8.62
C ARG A 62 -18.37 5.51 -7.63
N ARG A 63 -17.33 6.35 -7.57
CA ARG A 63 -16.25 6.22 -6.60
C ARG A 63 -16.76 6.28 -5.15
N ARG A 64 -17.65 7.23 -4.84
CA ARG A 64 -18.23 7.34 -3.49
C ARG A 64 -19.07 6.12 -3.14
N GLU A 65 -19.90 5.69 -4.07
CA GLU A 65 -20.72 4.50 -3.89
C GLU A 65 -19.86 3.26 -3.65
N LEU A 66 -18.85 3.00 -4.50
CA LEU A 66 -17.95 1.86 -4.35
C LEU A 66 -17.26 1.88 -2.99
N VAL A 67 -16.67 3.02 -2.60
CA VAL A 67 -15.94 3.14 -1.34
C VAL A 67 -16.87 2.95 -0.15
N SER A 68 -18.09 3.51 -0.19
CA SER A 68 -19.11 3.28 0.83
C SER A 68 -19.50 1.80 0.89
N ARG A 69 -19.69 1.13 -0.24
CA ARG A 69 -20.01 -0.31 -0.29
C ARG A 69 -18.89 -1.16 0.29
N ILE A 70 -17.63 -0.82 0.00
CA ILE A 70 -16.48 -1.51 0.60
C ILE A 70 -16.47 -1.31 2.12
N ALA A 71 -16.67 -0.06 2.59
CA ALA A 71 -16.60 0.30 3.99
C ALA A 71 -17.69 -0.35 4.83
N THR A 72 -18.94 -0.33 4.35
CA THR A 72 -20.12 -0.73 5.12
C THR A 72 -20.57 -2.16 4.88
N GLY A 73 -20.18 -2.78 3.77
CA GLY A 73 -20.59 -4.14 3.45
C GLY A 73 -19.77 -5.20 4.20
N ASP A 74 -20.45 -6.28 4.56
CA ASP A 74 -19.81 -7.49 5.08
C ASP A 74 -19.35 -8.38 3.92
N TRP A 75 -18.15 -8.09 3.43
CA TRP A 75 -17.54 -8.78 2.30
C TRP A 75 -16.54 -9.82 2.80
N ASP A 76 -16.64 -11.03 2.28
CA ASP A 76 -15.65 -12.08 2.53
C ASP A 76 -14.31 -11.76 1.85
N ALA A 77 -14.37 -11.02 0.75
CA ALA A 77 -13.19 -10.47 0.09
C ALA A 77 -13.54 -9.27 -0.81
N VAL A 78 -12.55 -8.41 -1.02
CA VAL A 78 -12.60 -7.33 -2.01
C VAL A 78 -11.56 -7.62 -3.09
N VAL A 79 -11.95 -7.67 -4.36
CA VAL A 79 -11.05 -7.84 -5.50
C VAL A 79 -11.02 -6.55 -6.30
N ILE A 80 -9.86 -5.90 -6.35
CA ILE A 80 -9.69 -4.60 -7.03
C ILE A 80 -8.52 -4.64 -8.00
N THR A 81 -8.55 -3.79 -9.01
CA THR A 81 -7.43 -3.64 -9.93
C THR A 81 -6.31 -2.80 -9.34
N HIS A 82 -5.06 -2.95 -9.86
CA HIS A 82 -3.94 -2.08 -9.47
C HIS A 82 -4.27 -0.60 -9.68
N SER A 83 -4.94 -0.26 -10.78
CA SER A 83 -5.34 1.13 -11.05
C SER A 83 -6.38 1.65 -10.06
N SER A 84 -7.30 0.80 -9.59
CA SER A 84 -8.26 1.14 -8.55
C SER A 84 -7.59 1.29 -7.19
N PHE A 85 -6.69 0.37 -6.86
CA PHE A 85 -5.89 0.41 -5.65
C PHE A 85 -5.09 1.71 -5.52
N GLU A 86 -4.43 2.16 -6.59
CA GLU A 86 -3.64 3.39 -6.60
C GLU A 86 -4.48 4.67 -6.45
N ARG A 87 -5.75 4.65 -6.83
CA ARG A 87 -6.66 5.80 -6.73
C ARG A 87 -7.22 6.02 -5.33
N ILE A 88 -7.32 4.98 -4.51
CA ILE A 88 -7.79 5.10 -3.13
C ILE A 88 -6.56 5.43 -2.26
N LYS A 89 -6.44 6.67 -1.83
CA LYS A 89 -5.26 7.12 -1.08
C LYS A 89 -5.38 6.86 0.42
N VAL A 90 -4.23 6.72 1.05
CA VAL A 90 -4.10 6.78 2.50
C VAL A 90 -4.33 8.23 2.95
N SER A 91 -4.84 8.44 4.16
CA SER A 91 -5.11 9.78 4.67
C SER A 91 -3.87 10.67 4.67
N PRO A 92 -4.04 11.98 4.40
CA PRO A 92 -2.95 12.92 4.48
C PRO A 92 -2.29 12.93 5.86
N GLN A 93 -3.08 12.72 6.93
CA GLN A 93 -2.60 12.68 8.31
C GLN A 93 -1.67 11.51 8.56
N PHE A 94 -2.04 10.30 8.11
CA PHE A 94 -1.21 9.12 8.22
C PHE A 94 0.08 9.27 7.41
N THR A 95 -0.05 9.76 6.17
CA THR A 95 1.10 9.99 5.28
C THR A 95 2.06 11.02 5.87
N GLU A 96 1.55 12.12 6.45
CA GLU A 96 2.36 13.16 7.11
C GLU A 96 3.15 12.60 8.29
N ARG A 97 2.46 11.86 9.18
CA ARG A 97 3.09 11.22 10.34
C ARG A 97 4.21 10.29 9.88
N PHE A 98 3.94 9.46 8.89
CA PHE A 98 4.90 8.51 8.36
C PHE A 98 6.13 9.20 7.75
N ILE A 99 5.95 10.29 6.97
CA ILE A 99 7.07 11.06 6.41
C ILE A 99 7.89 11.71 7.52
N LYS A 100 7.26 12.24 8.57
CA LYS A 100 7.96 12.81 9.72
C LYS A 100 8.82 11.77 10.45
N ASP A 101 8.31 10.56 10.62
CA ASP A 101 9.05 9.45 11.24
C ASP A 101 10.30 9.10 10.41
N ILE A 102 10.17 9.02 9.07
CA ILE A 102 11.33 8.81 8.17
C ILE A 102 12.36 9.95 8.32
N ILE A 103 11.91 11.19 8.33
CA ILE A 103 12.83 12.34 8.49
C ILE A 103 13.58 12.23 9.81
N MET A 104 12.91 11.87 10.89
CA MET A 104 13.51 11.69 12.21
C MET A 104 14.54 10.54 12.23
N GLU A 105 14.22 9.41 11.59
CA GLU A 105 15.17 8.29 11.42
C GLU A 105 16.42 8.72 10.67
N ILE A 106 16.26 9.48 9.58
CA ILE A 106 17.39 10.02 8.80
C ILE A 106 18.23 10.97 9.67
N GLU A 107 17.61 11.83 10.47
CA GLU A 107 18.33 12.74 11.38
C GLU A 107 19.15 11.99 12.43
N MET A 108 18.59 10.93 13.00
CA MET A 108 19.32 10.08 13.94
C MET A 108 20.52 9.42 13.25
N ALA A 109 20.34 8.92 12.02
CA ALA A 109 21.41 8.33 11.23
C ALA A 109 22.52 9.36 10.91
N VAL A 110 22.15 10.60 10.55
CA VAL A 110 23.12 11.71 10.33
C VAL A 110 23.94 11.98 11.59
N ARG A 111 23.29 12.06 12.76
CA ARG A 111 23.98 12.29 14.03
C ARG A 111 24.97 11.16 14.35
N ALA A 112 24.55 9.91 14.14
CA ALA A 112 25.39 8.75 14.38
C ALA A 112 26.62 8.69 13.43
N GLU A 113 26.45 9.04 12.16
CA GLU A 113 27.57 9.04 11.18
C GLU A 113 28.51 10.25 11.37
N ARG A 114 28.03 11.39 11.86
CA ARG A 114 28.89 12.54 12.19
C ARG A 114 29.83 12.29 13.37
N SER A 115 29.44 11.38 14.29
CA SER A 115 30.31 10.96 15.41
C SER A 115 31.42 9.98 14.97
N ASN A 116 31.29 9.37 13.77
CA ASN A 116 32.29 8.49 13.15
C ASN A 116 33.02 9.27 12.06
N ASP A 117 34.29 9.56 12.25
CA ASP A 117 35.17 10.43 11.41
C ASP A 117 35.33 9.97 9.92
N ARG A 118 34.62 8.90 9.51
CA ARG A 118 34.63 8.31 8.17
C ARG A 118 33.47 8.74 7.25
N GLY A 119 32.61 9.67 7.67
CA GLY A 119 31.24 9.78 7.17
C GLY A 119 30.90 10.89 6.19
N ASN A 120 31.81 11.72 5.70
CA ASN A 120 31.44 12.95 4.96
C ASN A 120 30.58 12.72 3.69
N ARG A 121 30.77 11.58 2.99
CA ARG A 121 29.98 11.22 1.80
C ARG A 121 28.60 10.65 2.17
N ILE A 122 28.55 9.82 3.22
CA ILE A 122 27.30 9.23 3.71
C ILE A 122 26.42 10.33 4.30
N VAL A 123 26.97 11.22 5.09
CA VAL A 123 26.27 12.37 5.66
C VAL A 123 25.64 13.24 4.57
N LYS A 124 26.39 13.58 3.50
CA LYS A 124 25.84 14.35 2.37
C LYS A 124 24.68 13.64 1.67
N GLN A 125 24.75 12.33 1.52
CA GLN A 125 23.66 11.55 0.93
C GLN A 125 22.41 11.55 1.82
N LEU A 126 22.58 11.39 3.14
CA LEU A 126 21.50 11.44 4.11
C LEU A 126 20.82 12.82 4.15
N GLU A 127 21.61 13.88 4.11
CA GLU A 127 21.08 15.26 4.06
C GLU A 127 20.30 15.54 2.78
N ALA A 128 20.78 15.05 1.63
CA ALA A 128 20.04 15.13 0.36
C ALA A 128 18.71 14.37 0.42
N MET A 129 18.71 13.19 1.05
CA MET A 129 17.48 12.43 1.29
C MET A 129 16.51 13.17 2.18
N LYS A 130 16.97 13.69 3.32
CA LYS A 130 16.15 14.49 4.23
C LYS A 130 15.47 15.63 3.48
N LYS A 131 16.23 16.35 2.65
CA LYS A 131 15.69 17.43 1.81
C LYS A 131 14.58 16.95 0.87
N ASN A 132 14.77 15.81 0.22
CA ASN A 132 13.75 15.25 -0.69
C ASN A 132 12.46 14.89 0.06
N TRP A 133 12.57 14.30 1.26
CA TRP A 133 11.40 13.99 2.08
C TRP A 133 10.70 15.22 2.63
N ALA A 134 11.46 16.26 2.99
CA ALA A 134 10.90 17.56 3.41
C ALA A 134 10.10 18.22 2.29
N VAL A 135 10.62 18.26 1.07
CA VAL A 135 9.88 18.75 -0.11
C VAL A 135 8.61 17.95 -0.37
N ARG A 136 8.65 16.63 -0.17
CA ARG A 136 7.46 15.77 -0.31
C ARG A 136 6.42 16.10 0.75
N LEU A 137 6.84 16.34 1.98
CA LEU A 137 5.97 16.75 3.07
C LEU A 137 5.30 18.11 2.78
N GLU A 138 6.06 19.08 2.30
CA GLU A 138 5.51 20.39 1.91
C GLU A 138 4.45 20.28 0.81
N LYS A 139 4.69 19.46 -0.22
CA LYS A 139 3.70 19.18 -1.27
C LYS A 139 2.43 18.57 -0.71
N LEU A 140 2.56 17.57 0.16
CA LEU A 140 1.42 16.93 0.82
C LEU A 140 0.59 17.94 1.63
N LEU A 141 1.25 18.83 2.36
CA LEU A 141 0.58 19.86 3.17
C LEU A 141 -0.11 20.91 2.29
N ALA A 142 0.46 21.25 1.13
CA ALA A 142 -0.15 22.16 0.16
C ALA A 142 -1.41 21.55 -0.49
N ASP A 143 -1.42 20.24 -0.74
CA ASP A 143 -2.54 19.54 -1.41
C ASP A 143 -3.68 19.16 -0.44
N LYS A 144 -3.51 19.30 0.87
CA LYS A 144 -4.52 18.96 1.91
C LYS A 144 -5.90 19.61 1.71
N LYS A 145 -6.05 20.61 0.86
CA LYS A 145 -7.30 21.36 0.67
C LYS A 145 -8.28 20.74 -0.34
N LYS A 146 -7.97 19.60 -0.96
CA LYS A 146 -8.69 19.17 -2.18
C LYS A 146 -9.52 17.90 -2.11
N ASP A 147 -9.39 17.03 -1.10
CA ASP A 147 -10.09 15.74 -1.15
C ASP A 147 -10.85 15.40 0.13
N ASP A 148 -12.17 15.59 0.07
CA ASP A 148 -13.19 15.10 1.02
C ASP A 148 -13.58 13.62 0.71
N LEU A 149 -12.69 12.87 0.10
CA LEU A 149 -12.94 11.49 -0.32
C LEU A 149 -12.54 10.52 0.78
N LEU A 150 -13.33 9.46 0.91
CA LEU A 150 -13.05 8.34 1.81
C LEU A 150 -11.64 7.81 1.56
N THR A 151 -10.87 7.64 2.62
CA THR A 151 -9.49 7.20 2.60
C THR A 151 -9.37 5.68 2.75
N TRP A 152 -8.18 5.15 2.50
CA TRP A 152 -7.89 3.71 2.63
C TRP A 152 -8.27 3.15 4.00
N GLU A 153 -8.00 3.91 5.05
CA GLU A 153 -8.27 3.54 6.45
C GLU A 153 -9.76 3.28 6.71
N GLN A 154 -10.61 4.00 6.00
CA GLN A 154 -12.08 3.91 6.18
C GLN A 154 -12.69 2.69 5.48
N LEU A 155 -11.93 1.98 4.63
CA LEU A 155 -12.42 0.77 3.95
C LEU A 155 -12.53 -0.44 4.88
N GLY A 156 -11.80 -0.42 6.01
CA GLY A 156 -11.72 -1.56 6.91
C GLY A 156 -10.96 -2.77 6.34
N ILE A 157 -10.13 -2.56 5.32
CA ILE A 157 -9.26 -3.59 4.76
C ILE A 157 -8.10 -3.82 5.71
N ASP A 158 -7.93 -5.06 6.14
CA ASP A 158 -6.93 -5.47 7.13
C ASP A 158 -5.92 -6.49 6.61
N CYS A 159 -6.09 -7.00 5.38
CA CYS A 159 -5.11 -7.89 4.74
C CYS A 159 -5.00 -7.61 3.24
N LEU A 160 -3.78 -7.72 2.70
CA LEU A 160 -3.48 -7.47 1.29
C LEU A 160 -2.85 -8.69 0.63
N PHE A 161 -3.46 -9.12 -0.48
CA PHE A 161 -2.88 -10.04 -1.45
C PHE A 161 -2.63 -9.28 -2.75
N VAL A 162 -1.38 -9.12 -3.14
CA VAL A 162 -1.03 -8.33 -4.34
C VAL A 162 -0.45 -9.27 -5.39
N ASP A 163 -1.23 -9.55 -6.43
CA ASP A 163 -0.75 -10.29 -7.58
C ASP A 163 0.12 -9.37 -8.46
N GLU A 164 1.14 -9.95 -9.11
CA GLU A 164 2.11 -9.21 -9.91
C GLU A 164 2.74 -8.01 -9.16
N ALA A 165 3.12 -8.23 -7.90
CA ALA A 165 3.70 -7.20 -7.01
C ALA A 165 4.94 -6.50 -7.60
N HIS A 166 5.56 -7.08 -8.64
CA HIS A 166 6.68 -6.46 -9.36
C HIS A 166 6.30 -5.11 -10.01
N LEU A 167 5.02 -4.82 -10.21
CA LEU A 167 4.54 -3.51 -10.68
C LEU A 167 4.80 -2.39 -9.65
N HIS A 168 5.00 -2.73 -8.37
CA HIS A 168 5.30 -1.83 -7.27
C HIS A 168 6.78 -1.87 -6.85
N LYS A 169 7.67 -2.25 -7.74
CA LYS A 169 9.13 -2.24 -7.51
C LYS A 169 9.66 -0.81 -7.37
N ASN A 170 10.90 -0.69 -6.90
CA ASN A 170 11.63 0.56 -6.75
C ASN A 170 11.14 1.41 -5.56
N LEU A 171 10.76 0.77 -4.46
CA LEU A 171 10.62 1.46 -3.18
C LEU A 171 11.99 1.93 -2.72
N TYR A 172 12.09 3.22 -2.41
CA TYR A 172 13.30 3.77 -1.84
C TYR A 172 13.55 3.15 -0.44
N ARG A 173 14.73 2.55 -0.28
CA ARG A 173 15.19 2.05 1.02
C ARG A 173 16.46 2.77 1.44
N PHE A 174 16.48 3.26 2.67
CA PHE A 174 17.74 3.64 3.27
C PHE A 174 18.60 2.38 3.51
N THR A 175 19.81 2.38 2.97
CA THR A 175 20.81 1.35 3.25
C THR A 175 22.17 2.00 3.44
N LYS A 176 22.91 1.56 4.44
CA LYS A 176 24.31 1.97 4.64
C LYS A 176 25.24 1.46 3.51
N MET A 177 24.76 0.50 2.72
CA MET A 177 25.48 -0.06 1.58
C MET A 177 25.23 0.78 0.32
N THR A 178 26.25 1.49 -0.12
CA THR A 178 26.23 2.19 -1.40
C THR A 178 26.57 1.23 -2.53
N ARG A 179 25.78 1.26 -3.63
CA ARG A 179 25.97 0.44 -4.85
C ARG A 179 25.76 -1.08 -4.66
N VAL A 180 24.71 -1.47 -3.98
CA VAL A 180 24.27 -2.87 -4.04
C VAL A 180 23.52 -3.07 -5.36
N ALA A 181 24.00 -4.01 -6.17
CA ALA A 181 23.31 -4.37 -7.41
C ALA A 181 21.88 -4.82 -7.11
N GLY A 182 20.90 -4.24 -7.83
CA GLY A 182 19.48 -4.56 -7.65
C GLY A 182 18.72 -3.71 -6.64
N LEU A 183 19.37 -2.76 -5.91
CA LEU A 183 18.64 -1.80 -5.07
C LEU A 183 18.37 -0.52 -5.87
N PRO A 184 17.10 -0.18 -6.13
CA PRO A 184 16.76 1.00 -6.90
C PRO A 184 17.03 2.29 -6.12
N MET A 185 17.63 3.26 -6.79
CA MET A 185 17.82 4.62 -6.29
C MET A 185 16.62 5.53 -6.63
N SER A 186 15.65 5.04 -7.38
CA SER A 186 14.45 5.77 -7.79
C SER A 186 13.29 5.53 -6.83
N ASN A 187 12.52 6.58 -6.55
CA ASN A 187 11.33 6.50 -5.71
C ASN A 187 10.09 6.38 -6.61
N SER A 188 9.50 5.20 -6.65
CA SER A 188 8.24 4.98 -7.34
C SER A 188 7.06 5.37 -6.44
N GLU A 189 6.19 6.27 -6.90
CA GLU A 189 4.96 6.65 -6.19
C GLU A 189 4.06 5.44 -5.93
N ARG A 190 3.98 4.51 -6.89
CA ARG A 190 3.26 3.24 -6.74
C ARG A 190 3.80 2.39 -5.60
N ALA A 191 5.13 2.25 -5.55
CA ALA A 191 5.79 1.48 -4.50
C ALA A 191 5.59 2.12 -3.13
N PHE A 192 5.63 3.44 -3.06
CA PHE A 192 5.39 4.19 -1.83
C PHE A 192 3.93 4.07 -1.35
N ASP A 193 2.95 4.18 -2.27
CA ASP A 193 1.53 4.00 -1.96
C ASP A 193 1.23 2.61 -1.40
N LEU A 194 1.74 1.54 -2.05
CA LEU A 194 1.63 0.18 -1.53
C LEU A 194 2.27 0.05 -0.14
N PHE A 195 3.45 0.64 0.04
CA PHE A 195 4.16 0.57 1.31
C PHE A 195 3.39 1.23 2.45
N LEU A 196 2.80 2.43 2.21
CA LEU A 196 1.95 3.11 3.19
C LEU A 196 0.75 2.25 3.59
N LYS A 197 0.05 1.66 2.61
CA LYS A 197 -1.11 0.79 2.85
C LYS A 197 -0.72 -0.46 3.62
N THR A 198 0.40 -1.09 3.27
CA THR A 198 0.93 -2.24 4.00
C THR A 198 1.29 -1.87 5.45
N ARG A 199 1.93 -0.73 5.67
CA ARG A 199 2.26 -0.25 7.02
C ARG A 199 1.01 0.02 7.84
N TYR A 200 -0.02 0.58 7.24
CA TYR A 200 -1.31 0.77 7.89
C TYR A 200 -1.95 -0.57 8.29
N THR A 201 -2.05 -1.53 7.36
CA THR A 201 -2.62 -2.86 7.68
C THR A 201 -1.85 -3.59 8.77
N MET A 202 -0.52 -3.46 8.81
CA MET A 202 0.31 -4.03 9.89
C MET A 202 0.04 -3.36 11.25
N GLN A 203 -0.23 -2.05 11.29
CA GLN A 203 -0.58 -1.36 12.53
C GLN A 203 -1.93 -1.83 13.07
N VAL A 204 -2.93 -1.98 12.21
CA VAL A 204 -4.25 -2.50 12.60
C VAL A 204 -4.13 -3.84 13.33
N HIS A 205 -3.24 -4.74 12.85
CA HIS A 205 -3.01 -6.02 13.50
C HIS A 205 -2.16 -5.93 14.79
N ALA A 206 -1.30 -4.93 14.92
CA ALA A 206 -0.48 -4.75 16.12
C ALA A 206 -1.30 -4.16 17.29
N ASP A 207 -2.36 -3.42 16.97
CA ASP A 207 -3.23 -2.74 17.93
C ASP A 207 -4.49 -3.60 18.29
N SER A 208 -4.65 -4.78 17.64
CA SER A 208 -5.74 -5.75 17.87
C SER A 208 -5.34 -6.82 18.90
#